data_32297475d70b4bd8e35bb93dc5db5e51
#
_entry.id   32297475d70b4bd8e35bb93dc5db5e51
#
_cell.length_a   1.000
_cell.length_b   1.000
_cell.length_c   1.000
_cell.angle_alpha   90.00
_cell.angle_beta   90.00
_cell.angle_gamma   90.00
#
_symmetry.space_group_name_H-M   'P 1'
#
loop_
_entity.id
_entity.type
_entity.pdbx_description
1 polymer ?
#
loop_
_entity_poly.entity_id
_entity_poly.type
_entity_poly.pdbx_seq_one_letter_code
_entity_poly.pdbx_strand_id
1 'polypeptide(L)'
;MKQRGRAIFRDGVYQHIYQRSADRNLIFKNSIDAIFYISVFHKYILLYEVETIAFCLMGNHIHTLSRATDPSRLLAFVRDSSSAFARGYNTYYNRMGHLFQRPFGSAPKPGGKRLRTCISYINNNPVEAGLEQNMENYVWNLFAYADRSFPFSEKLVLRKTSKAMRQSVSEVSELMKEDAVLTQVFLRNIFEKLNETEKKQMRDYILKRYSPVNYSQLRSTFGSFEEAKHAMHSFMGREYDLKCE
;
A
#
# COMPACT_ATOMS: atom_id res chain seq x y z
N MET A 1 18.69 -15.97 22.09
CA MET A 1 17.61 -15.27 21.36
C MET A 1 17.44 -13.89 22.00
N LYS A 2 17.84 -12.81 21.31
CA LYS A 2 17.55 -11.45 21.80
C LYS A 2 16.03 -11.23 21.76
N GLN A 3 15.40 -10.97 22.90
CA GLN A 3 14.03 -10.49 22.97
C GLN A 3 13.95 -9.22 22.12
N ARG A 4 13.21 -9.27 21.00
CA ARG A 4 12.85 -8.06 20.27
C ARG A 4 11.93 -7.26 21.19
N GLY A 5 12.41 -6.12 21.66
CA GLY A 5 11.64 -5.19 22.48
C GLY A 5 10.32 -4.81 21.77
N ARG A 6 9.29 -4.50 22.56
CA ARG A 6 8.02 -3.95 22.03
C ARG A 6 8.34 -2.71 21.20
N ALA A 7 7.74 -2.63 20.03
CA ALA A 7 7.82 -1.44 19.18
C ALA A 7 7.42 -0.19 20.00
N ILE A 8 8.35 0.75 20.17
CA ILE A 8 8.10 2.01 20.86
C ILE A 8 7.58 2.99 19.81
N PHE A 9 6.28 3.20 19.79
CA PHE A 9 5.69 4.28 18.98
C PHE A 9 5.83 5.60 19.73
N ARG A 10 6.10 6.68 18.98
CA ARG A 10 6.25 8.03 19.50
C ARG A 10 5.23 8.94 18.83
N ASP A 11 4.68 9.89 19.59
CA ASP A 11 3.69 10.86 19.12
C ASP A 11 4.19 11.60 17.88
N GLY A 12 3.39 11.60 16.83
CA GLY A 12 3.65 12.32 15.60
C GLY A 12 4.88 11.87 14.79
N VAL A 13 5.65 10.88 15.27
CA VAL A 13 6.82 10.35 14.57
C VAL A 13 6.41 9.24 13.59
N TYR A 14 6.84 9.34 12.35
CA TYR A 14 6.64 8.26 11.38
C TYR A 14 7.32 6.98 11.83
N GLN A 15 6.59 5.89 11.68
CA GLN A 15 7.07 4.54 11.95
C GLN A 15 7.17 3.76 10.63
N HIS A 16 8.33 3.21 10.35
CA HIS A 16 8.46 2.18 9.33
C HIS A 16 7.88 0.89 9.89
N ILE A 17 6.73 0.49 9.39
CA ILE A 17 6.03 -0.74 9.80
C ILE A 17 6.21 -1.77 8.69
N TYR A 18 6.56 -2.98 9.06
CA TYR A 18 6.67 -4.09 8.11
C TYR A 18 6.04 -5.36 8.65
N GLN A 19 5.39 -6.08 7.76
CA GLN A 19 4.75 -7.37 8.05
C GLN A 19 5.09 -8.37 6.95
N ARG A 20 5.34 -9.59 7.34
CA ARG A 20 5.62 -10.69 6.41
C ARG A 20 4.63 -11.82 6.63
N SER A 21 4.35 -12.60 5.56
CA SER A 21 3.53 -13.82 5.66
C SER A 21 4.16 -14.81 6.64
N ALA A 22 3.31 -15.55 7.37
CA ALA A 22 3.74 -16.52 8.39
C ALA A 22 4.71 -17.54 7.82
N ASP A 23 4.40 -18.09 6.66
CA ASP A 23 5.15 -19.18 6.00
C ASP A 23 6.09 -18.68 4.90
N ARG A 24 6.29 -17.36 4.78
CA ARG A 24 7.01 -16.69 3.69
C ARG A 24 6.40 -16.94 2.29
N ASN A 25 5.23 -17.57 2.22
CA ASN A 25 4.48 -17.79 0.98
C ASN A 25 3.87 -16.49 0.45
N LEU A 26 3.56 -16.47 -0.85
CA LEU A 26 2.85 -15.35 -1.47
C LEU A 26 1.46 -15.16 -0.85
N ILE A 27 1.18 -13.95 -0.39
CA ILE A 27 -0.15 -13.51 0.05
C ILE A 27 -0.86 -12.71 -1.03
N PHE A 28 -0.13 -11.95 -1.81
CA PHE A 28 -0.68 -11.21 -2.95
C PHE A 28 -0.45 -12.01 -4.22
N LYS A 29 -1.34 -12.98 -4.48
CA LYS A 29 -1.22 -13.92 -5.62
C LYS A 29 -1.62 -13.26 -6.94
N ASN A 30 -2.45 -12.22 -6.88
CA ASN A 30 -2.98 -11.50 -8.03
C ASN A 30 -3.39 -10.07 -7.64
N SER A 31 -3.85 -9.29 -8.62
CA SER A 31 -4.29 -7.91 -8.41
C SER A 31 -5.49 -7.79 -7.47
N ILE A 32 -6.36 -8.79 -7.40
CA ILE A 32 -7.54 -8.78 -6.52
C ILE A 32 -7.12 -8.78 -5.06
N ASP A 33 -6.14 -9.62 -4.68
CA ASP A 33 -5.64 -9.68 -3.32
C ASP A 33 -4.98 -8.36 -2.90
N ALA A 34 -4.19 -7.77 -3.80
CA ALA A 34 -3.53 -6.50 -3.54
C ALA A 34 -4.53 -5.34 -3.40
N ILE A 35 -5.53 -5.26 -4.28
CA ILE A 35 -6.59 -4.23 -4.21
C ILE A 35 -7.44 -4.42 -2.95
N PHE A 36 -7.80 -5.65 -2.61
CA PHE A 36 -8.52 -5.95 -1.37
C PHE A 36 -7.72 -5.46 -0.16
N TYR A 37 -6.41 -5.77 -0.08
CA TYR A 37 -5.57 -5.28 1.00
C TYR A 37 -5.56 -3.74 1.07
N ILE A 38 -5.35 -3.07 -0.07
CA ILE A 38 -5.30 -1.60 -0.14
C ILE A 38 -6.63 -1.00 0.32
N SER A 39 -7.77 -1.58 -0.04
CA SER A 39 -9.08 -1.09 0.38
C SER A 39 -9.33 -1.27 1.88
N VAL A 40 -8.89 -2.40 2.45
CA VAL A 40 -8.91 -2.61 3.91
C VAL A 40 -8.02 -1.57 4.59
N PHE A 41 -6.79 -1.42 4.12
CA PHE A 41 -5.82 -0.48 4.69
C PHE A 41 -6.35 0.96 4.65
N HIS A 42 -6.94 1.38 3.53
CA HIS A 42 -7.57 2.69 3.36
C HIS A 42 -8.68 2.93 4.39
N LYS A 43 -9.63 2.00 4.54
CA LYS A 43 -10.70 2.10 5.54
C LYS A 43 -10.16 2.35 6.94
N TYR A 44 -9.14 1.59 7.33
CA TYR A 44 -8.59 1.69 8.69
C TYR A 44 -7.70 2.93 8.88
N ILE A 45 -7.08 3.47 7.82
CA ILE A 45 -6.44 4.81 7.85
C ILE A 45 -7.46 5.87 8.25
N LEU A 46 -8.63 5.88 7.62
CA LEU A 46 -9.69 6.84 7.91
C LEU A 46 -10.21 6.65 9.35
N LEU A 47 -10.47 5.40 9.75
CA LEU A 47 -10.99 5.09 11.07
C LEU A 47 -10.06 5.51 12.22
N TYR A 48 -8.75 5.35 12.04
CA TYR A 48 -7.75 5.63 13.08
C TYR A 48 -7.00 6.95 12.87
N GLU A 49 -7.38 7.74 11.85
CA GLU A 49 -6.72 9.00 11.48
C GLU A 49 -5.20 8.84 11.34
N VAL A 50 -4.80 7.79 10.63
CA VAL A 50 -3.40 7.48 10.36
C VAL A 50 -2.97 8.18 9.08
N GLU A 51 -1.80 8.80 9.09
CA GLU A 51 -1.17 9.35 7.90
C GLU A 51 -0.06 8.42 7.41
N THR A 52 -0.11 8.06 6.13
CA THR A 52 0.90 7.22 5.45
C THR A 52 1.54 8.01 4.31
N ILE A 53 2.88 8.02 4.21
CA ILE A 53 3.62 8.75 3.16
C ILE A 53 4.46 7.86 2.26
N ALA A 54 4.64 6.59 2.61
CA ALA A 54 5.21 5.57 1.72
C ALA A 54 4.55 4.22 1.99
N PHE A 55 4.40 3.45 0.92
CA PHE A 55 3.68 2.19 0.93
C PHE A 55 4.26 1.27 -0.15
N CYS A 56 4.46 -0.01 0.16
CA CYS A 56 4.86 -1.00 -0.83
C CYS A 56 4.34 -2.38 -0.45
N LEU A 57 3.56 -3.00 -1.36
CA LEU A 57 3.20 -4.41 -1.27
C LEU A 57 4.18 -5.23 -2.08
N MET A 58 4.89 -6.11 -1.41
CA MET A 58 5.70 -7.17 -2.04
C MET A 58 4.91 -8.48 -1.98
N GLY A 59 5.16 -9.42 -2.86
CA GLY A 59 4.36 -10.66 -2.95
C GLY A 59 4.05 -11.37 -1.62
N ASN A 60 4.95 -11.29 -0.63
CA ASN A 60 4.80 -11.95 0.67
C ASN A 60 5.06 -11.06 1.89
N HIS A 61 5.23 -9.76 1.70
CA HIS A 61 5.43 -8.81 2.79
C HIS A 61 5.02 -7.40 2.40
N ILE A 62 4.90 -6.53 3.39
CA ILE A 62 4.38 -5.18 3.25
C ILE A 62 5.30 -4.23 4.00
N HIS A 63 5.57 -3.09 3.39
CA HIS A 63 6.25 -1.97 4.03
C HIS A 63 5.35 -0.74 3.99
N THR A 64 5.23 -0.04 5.13
CA THR A 64 4.54 1.25 5.20
C THR A 64 5.30 2.22 6.08
N LEU A 65 5.18 3.50 5.78
CA LEU A 65 5.72 4.57 6.60
C LEU A 65 4.57 5.44 7.06
N SER A 66 4.13 5.21 8.30
CA SER A 66 2.88 5.74 8.83
C SER A 66 3.07 6.40 10.19
N ARG A 67 2.22 7.37 10.51
CA ARG A 67 2.14 8.01 11.83
C ARG A 67 0.69 8.25 12.24
N ALA A 68 0.48 8.43 13.52
CA ALA A 68 -0.73 9.01 14.11
C ALA A 68 -0.31 10.03 15.17
N THR A 69 -1.20 10.92 15.55
CA THR A 69 -0.98 11.84 16.67
C THR A 69 -0.88 11.08 17.98
N ASP A 70 -1.70 10.04 18.16
CA ASP A 70 -1.66 9.12 19.28
C ASP A 70 -1.08 7.76 18.86
N PRO A 71 0.02 7.30 19.49
CA PRO A 71 0.61 5.99 19.22
C PRO A 71 -0.34 4.82 19.39
N SER A 72 -1.31 4.90 20.30
CA SER A 72 -2.29 3.83 20.52
C SER A 72 -3.19 3.61 19.30
N ARG A 73 -3.53 4.69 18.58
CA ARG A 73 -4.28 4.63 17.32
C ARG A 73 -3.49 3.93 16.22
N LEU A 74 -2.17 4.18 16.11
CA LEU A 74 -1.32 3.51 15.15
C LEU A 74 -1.20 2.01 15.45
N LEU A 75 -1.10 1.63 16.73
CA LEU A 75 -1.11 0.22 17.15
C LEU A 75 -2.44 -0.47 16.82
N ALA A 76 -3.56 0.17 17.15
CA ALA A 76 -4.90 -0.33 16.85
C ALA A 76 -5.11 -0.47 15.34
N PHE A 77 -4.68 0.52 14.57
CA PHE A 77 -4.69 0.49 13.11
C PHE A 77 -3.97 -0.76 12.55
N VAL A 78 -2.72 -1.01 12.96
CA VAL A 78 -1.96 -2.17 12.46
C VAL A 78 -2.61 -3.48 12.86
N ARG A 79 -3.07 -3.60 14.12
CA ARG A 79 -3.76 -4.80 14.63
C ARG A 79 -5.03 -5.09 13.85
N ASP A 80 -5.88 -4.09 13.70
CA ASP A 80 -7.25 -4.28 13.22
C ASP A 80 -7.30 -4.38 11.69
N SER A 81 -6.51 -3.59 10.96
CA SER A 81 -6.38 -3.72 9.50
C SER A 81 -5.80 -5.08 9.11
N SER A 82 -4.74 -5.53 9.80
CA SER A 82 -4.14 -6.85 9.55
C SER A 82 -5.11 -7.99 9.86
N SER A 83 -5.87 -7.86 10.96
CA SER A 83 -6.86 -8.87 11.35
C SER A 83 -8.04 -8.91 10.38
N ALA A 84 -8.52 -7.75 9.91
CA ALA A 84 -9.61 -7.67 8.94
C ALA A 84 -9.20 -8.28 7.59
N PHE A 85 -8.00 -7.93 7.09
CA PHE A 85 -7.47 -8.54 5.88
C PHE A 85 -7.30 -10.05 6.03
N ALA A 86 -6.68 -10.51 7.11
CA ALA A 86 -6.43 -11.95 7.33
C ALA A 86 -7.73 -12.75 7.38
N ARG A 87 -8.79 -12.23 8.03
CA ARG A 87 -10.11 -12.88 8.05
C ARG A 87 -10.69 -12.99 6.64
N GLY A 88 -10.78 -11.88 5.89
CA GLY A 88 -11.31 -11.90 4.53
C GLY A 88 -10.52 -12.80 3.60
N TYR A 89 -9.19 -12.73 3.65
CA TYR A 89 -8.30 -13.58 2.88
C TYR A 89 -8.48 -15.06 3.20
N ASN A 90 -8.50 -15.43 4.48
CA ASN A 90 -8.68 -16.82 4.91
C ASN A 90 -10.05 -17.35 4.50
N THR A 91 -11.11 -16.55 4.64
CA THR A 91 -12.46 -16.93 4.18
C THR A 91 -12.48 -17.16 2.68
N TYR A 92 -11.93 -16.25 1.88
CA TYR A 92 -11.92 -16.33 0.42
C TYR A 92 -11.16 -17.56 -0.11
N TYR A 93 -10.03 -17.88 0.53
CA TYR A 93 -9.17 -19.00 0.14
C TYR A 93 -9.45 -20.31 0.92
N ASN A 94 -10.49 -20.35 1.74
CA ASN A 94 -10.80 -21.48 2.64
C ASN A 94 -9.56 -21.92 3.44
N ARG A 95 -8.86 -20.94 4.03
CA ARG A 95 -7.59 -21.12 4.73
C ARG A 95 -7.77 -20.92 6.23
N MET A 96 -7.03 -21.69 7.02
CA MET A 96 -6.99 -21.56 8.48
C MET A 96 -5.63 -21.05 8.96
N GLY A 97 -5.60 -20.51 10.17
CA GLY A 97 -4.37 -20.10 10.84
C GLY A 97 -3.92 -18.65 10.54
N HIS A 98 -2.76 -18.30 11.07
CA HIS A 98 -2.21 -16.95 10.95
C HIS A 98 -1.74 -16.66 9.52
N LEU A 99 -2.07 -15.48 9.01
CA LEU A 99 -1.59 -15.03 7.72
C LEU A 99 -0.24 -14.32 7.83
N PHE A 100 -0.05 -13.52 8.87
CA PHE A 100 1.16 -12.75 9.12
C PHE A 100 1.97 -13.30 10.28
N GLN A 101 3.29 -13.13 10.21
CA GLN A 101 4.19 -13.35 11.34
C GLN A 101 3.85 -12.37 12.48
N ARG A 102 4.05 -12.80 13.70
CA ARG A 102 3.87 -11.99 14.90
C ARG A 102 5.16 -11.93 15.72
N PRO A 103 5.46 -10.79 16.33
CA PRO A 103 4.86 -9.46 16.11
C PRO A 103 5.27 -8.85 14.75
N PHE A 104 4.54 -7.82 14.29
CA PHE A 104 5.02 -6.99 13.18
C PHE A 104 6.29 -6.24 13.61
N GLY A 105 7.15 -5.90 12.63
CA GLY A 105 8.32 -5.06 12.88
C GLY A 105 7.98 -3.58 12.75
N SER A 106 8.62 -2.75 13.57
CA SER A 106 8.55 -1.30 13.40
C SER A 106 9.83 -0.61 13.84
N ALA A 107 10.12 0.54 13.22
CA ALA A 107 11.24 1.39 13.57
C ALA A 107 10.88 2.88 13.40
N PRO A 108 11.11 3.75 14.42
CA PRO A 108 10.83 5.16 14.32
C PRO A 108 11.76 5.85 13.30
N LYS A 109 11.19 6.79 12.54
CA LYS A 109 11.90 7.59 11.55
C LYS A 109 11.70 9.08 11.86
N PRO A 110 12.42 9.61 12.86
CA PRO A 110 12.36 11.02 13.17
C PRO A 110 12.90 11.81 11.98
N GLY A 111 12.18 12.77 11.49
CA GLY A 111 12.36 13.67 10.37
C GLY A 111 13.70 13.73 9.60
N GLY A 112 13.78 14.66 8.66
CA GLY A 112 15.01 14.94 7.92
C GLY A 112 15.54 13.78 7.06
N LYS A 113 16.85 13.52 7.10
CA LYS A 113 17.53 12.53 6.28
C LYS A 113 16.98 11.10 6.48
N ARG A 114 16.72 10.70 7.74
CA ARG A 114 16.21 9.35 8.06
C ARG A 114 14.84 9.07 7.44
N LEU A 115 13.98 10.08 7.44
CA LEU A 115 12.66 9.99 6.83
C LEU A 115 12.77 9.79 5.32
N ARG A 116 13.52 10.67 4.62
CA ARG A 116 13.74 10.59 3.17
C ARG A 116 14.40 9.27 2.76
N THR A 117 15.41 8.81 3.49
CA THR A 117 16.05 7.50 3.25
C THR A 117 15.04 6.36 3.37
N CYS A 118 14.16 6.39 4.38
CA CYS A 118 13.16 5.35 4.56
C CYS A 118 12.10 5.35 3.46
N ILE A 119 11.65 6.53 3.01
CA ILE A 119 10.74 6.65 1.86
C ILE A 119 11.39 6.04 0.61
N SER A 120 12.65 6.40 0.33
CA SER A 120 13.40 5.86 -0.81
C SER A 120 13.56 4.34 -0.72
N TYR A 121 13.91 3.82 0.44
CA TYR A 121 14.00 2.38 0.69
C TYR A 121 12.68 1.66 0.38
N ILE A 122 11.56 2.14 0.95
CA ILE A 122 10.25 1.49 0.77
C ILE A 122 9.85 1.45 -0.72
N ASN A 123 10.06 2.54 -1.45
CA ASN A 123 9.70 2.60 -2.86
C ASN A 123 10.65 1.80 -3.77
N ASN A 124 11.92 1.64 -3.39
CA ASN A 124 12.91 0.87 -4.15
C ASN A 124 12.92 -0.64 -3.82
N ASN A 125 12.15 -1.11 -2.83
CA ASN A 125 12.07 -2.54 -2.52
C ASN A 125 11.84 -3.44 -3.75
N PRO A 126 10.95 -3.09 -4.72
CA PRO A 126 10.76 -3.90 -5.91
C PRO A 126 11.99 -3.95 -6.82
N VAL A 127 12.77 -2.89 -6.87
CA VAL A 127 14.01 -2.82 -7.66
C VAL A 127 15.10 -3.67 -7.01
N GLU A 128 15.27 -3.53 -5.69
CA GLU A 128 16.20 -4.34 -4.89
C GLU A 128 15.87 -5.85 -4.96
N ALA A 129 14.58 -6.18 -5.12
CA ALA A 129 14.14 -7.56 -5.29
C ALA A 129 14.19 -8.06 -6.75
N GLY A 130 14.66 -7.24 -7.70
CA GLY A 130 14.74 -7.58 -9.12
C GLY A 130 13.37 -7.73 -9.82
N LEU A 131 12.31 -7.18 -9.24
CA LEU A 131 10.96 -7.26 -9.82
C LEU A 131 10.73 -6.19 -10.89
N GLU A 132 11.40 -5.06 -10.80
CA GLU A 132 11.32 -3.95 -11.75
C GLU A 132 12.69 -3.28 -11.90
N GLN A 133 12.89 -2.60 -13.03
CA GLN A 133 14.10 -1.82 -13.24
C GLN A 133 14.05 -0.45 -12.57
N ASN A 134 12.84 0.12 -12.48
CA ASN A 134 12.59 1.42 -11.86
C ASN A 134 11.38 1.32 -10.93
N MET A 135 11.46 2.00 -9.80
CA MET A 135 10.41 1.95 -8.76
C MET A 135 9.05 2.48 -9.25
N GLU A 136 9.04 3.46 -10.18
CA GLU A 136 7.81 4.01 -10.75
C GLU A 136 7.06 3.05 -11.67
N ASN A 137 7.68 1.96 -12.11
CA ASN A 137 7.06 0.92 -12.91
C ASN A 137 6.33 -0.12 -12.04
N TYR A 138 6.58 -0.13 -10.75
CA TYR A 138 5.94 -1.07 -9.84
C TYR A 138 4.60 -0.54 -9.34
N VAL A 139 3.53 -1.17 -9.75
CA VAL A 139 2.15 -0.73 -9.45
C VAL A 139 1.87 -0.64 -7.95
N TRP A 140 2.42 -1.57 -7.17
CA TRP A 140 2.02 -1.80 -5.79
C TRP A 140 2.82 -0.99 -4.75
N ASN A 141 3.71 -0.10 -5.16
CA ASN A 141 4.29 0.93 -4.30
C ASN A 141 3.50 2.25 -4.33
N LEU A 142 2.55 2.36 -5.25
CA LEU A 142 1.65 3.50 -5.44
C LEU A 142 2.34 4.83 -5.76
N PHE A 143 3.66 4.86 -5.94
CA PHE A 143 4.43 6.10 -6.13
C PHE A 143 4.01 6.86 -7.41
N ALA A 144 3.80 6.15 -8.50
CA ALA A 144 3.43 6.75 -9.80
C ALA A 144 2.09 7.52 -9.77
N TYR A 145 1.20 7.17 -8.82
CA TYR A 145 -0.08 7.88 -8.63
C TYR A 145 0.10 9.27 -7.98
N ALA A 146 1.28 9.62 -7.50
CA ALA A 146 1.57 10.97 -7.02
C ALA A 146 1.53 12.00 -8.18
N ASP A 147 1.92 11.59 -9.38
CA ASP A 147 1.99 12.43 -10.57
C ASP A 147 0.75 12.28 -11.46
N ARG A 148 0.34 11.04 -11.75
CA ARG A 148 -0.72 10.72 -12.70
C ARG A 148 -1.84 9.90 -12.07
N SER A 149 -3.06 10.05 -12.61
CA SER A 149 -4.21 9.25 -12.16
C SER A 149 -4.26 7.86 -12.81
N PHE A 150 -3.68 7.72 -14.01
CA PHE A 150 -3.63 6.48 -14.78
C PHE A 150 -2.19 6.22 -15.24
N PRO A 151 -1.27 5.87 -14.31
CA PRO A 151 0.14 5.71 -14.66
C PRO A 151 0.42 4.42 -15.45
N PHE A 152 -0.44 3.41 -15.34
CA PHE A 152 -0.22 2.07 -15.92
C PHE A 152 -1.27 1.71 -16.99
N SER A 153 -2.15 2.65 -17.34
CA SER A 153 -3.15 2.48 -18.38
C SER A 153 -3.45 3.79 -19.09
N GLU A 154 -4.18 3.71 -20.19
CA GLU A 154 -4.74 4.90 -20.84
C GLU A 154 -5.77 5.56 -19.91
N LYS A 155 -5.90 6.89 -20.04
CA LYS A 155 -6.90 7.67 -19.30
C LYS A 155 -8.31 7.13 -19.56
N LEU A 156 -9.03 6.87 -18.48
CA LEU A 156 -10.42 6.41 -18.54
C LEU A 156 -11.33 7.49 -19.11
N VAL A 157 -12.01 7.19 -20.21
CA VAL A 157 -13.03 8.03 -20.84
C VAL A 157 -14.32 7.21 -20.92
N LEU A 158 -15.22 7.35 -19.96
CA LEU A 158 -16.40 6.49 -19.76
C LEU A 158 -17.27 6.31 -21.02
N ARG A 159 -17.43 7.35 -21.85
CA ARG A 159 -18.21 7.27 -23.12
C ARG A 159 -17.61 6.29 -24.14
N LYS A 160 -16.31 5.96 -24.00
CA LYS A 160 -15.57 5.05 -24.90
C LYS A 160 -15.44 3.64 -24.34
N THR A 161 -16.01 3.36 -23.17
CA THR A 161 -15.89 2.05 -22.50
C THR A 161 -17.15 1.21 -22.64
N SER A 162 -17.04 -0.08 -22.32
CA SER A 162 -18.16 -1.02 -22.30
C SER A 162 -19.24 -0.61 -21.28
N LYS A 163 -20.45 -1.19 -21.41
CA LYS A 163 -21.51 -1.05 -20.41
C LYS A 163 -21.06 -1.62 -19.07
N ALA A 164 -20.36 -2.76 -19.08
CA ALA A 164 -19.82 -3.40 -17.89
C ALA A 164 -18.84 -2.47 -17.15
N MET A 165 -17.91 -1.82 -17.87
CA MET A 165 -16.95 -0.87 -17.27
C MET A 165 -17.66 0.31 -16.62
N ARG A 166 -18.66 0.92 -17.29
CA ARG A 166 -19.42 2.05 -16.71
C ARG A 166 -20.16 1.66 -15.44
N GLN A 167 -20.79 0.48 -15.43
CA GLN A 167 -21.45 -0.07 -14.24
C GLN A 167 -20.46 -0.31 -13.12
N SER A 168 -19.33 -0.95 -13.39
CA SER A 168 -18.28 -1.22 -12.40
C SER A 168 -17.71 0.06 -11.79
N VAL A 169 -17.51 1.11 -12.59
CA VAL A 169 -17.09 2.43 -12.09
C VAL A 169 -18.12 3.02 -11.13
N SER A 170 -19.42 2.91 -11.46
CA SER A 170 -20.51 3.38 -10.59
C SER A 170 -20.52 2.60 -9.26
N GLU A 171 -20.47 1.28 -9.32
CA GLU A 171 -20.46 0.40 -8.13
C GLU A 171 -19.26 0.70 -7.21
N VAL A 172 -18.05 0.83 -7.77
CA VAL A 172 -16.85 1.21 -6.98
C VAL A 172 -16.99 2.60 -6.39
N SER A 173 -17.57 3.56 -7.14
CA SER A 173 -17.77 4.93 -6.64
C SER A 173 -18.74 4.98 -5.47
N GLU A 174 -19.80 4.21 -5.48
CA GLU A 174 -20.77 4.15 -4.37
C GLU A 174 -20.12 3.54 -3.12
N LEU A 175 -19.43 2.41 -3.27
CA LEU A 175 -18.72 1.79 -2.14
C LEU A 175 -17.65 2.72 -1.54
N MET A 176 -17.00 3.51 -2.37
CA MET A 176 -16.01 4.48 -1.90
C MET A 176 -16.65 5.61 -1.06
N LYS A 177 -17.83 6.10 -1.43
CA LYS A 177 -18.54 7.12 -0.64
C LYS A 177 -18.90 6.63 0.77
N GLU A 178 -19.04 5.33 0.93
CA GLU A 178 -19.37 4.66 2.19
C GLU A 178 -18.09 4.19 2.95
N ASP A 179 -16.90 4.54 2.47
CA ASP A 179 -15.62 4.02 2.98
C ASP A 179 -15.59 2.48 3.06
N ALA A 180 -16.30 1.83 2.14
CA ALA A 180 -16.47 0.39 2.14
C ALA A 180 -15.23 -0.33 1.61
N VAL A 181 -14.98 -1.52 2.16
CA VAL A 181 -13.93 -2.42 1.68
C VAL A 181 -14.40 -3.11 0.40
N LEU A 182 -13.54 -3.11 -0.62
CA LEU A 182 -13.75 -3.87 -1.86
C LEU A 182 -13.38 -5.33 -1.62
N THR A 183 -14.37 -6.18 -1.36
CA THR A 183 -14.11 -7.61 -1.09
C THR A 183 -13.57 -8.34 -2.33
N GLN A 184 -12.84 -9.44 -2.12
CA GLN A 184 -12.29 -10.24 -3.22
C GLN A 184 -13.38 -10.80 -4.13
N VAL A 185 -14.53 -11.18 -3.60
CA VAL A 185 -15.68 -11.64 -4.39
C VAL A 185 -16.22 -10.51 -5.28
N PHE A 186 -16.40 -9.32 -4.73
CA PHE A 186 -16.83 -8.15 -5.48
C PHE A 186 -15.83 -7.78 -6.59
N LEU A 187 -14.55 -7.72 -6.26
CA LEU A 187 -13.49 -7.43 -7.23
C LEU A 187 -13.44 -8.45 -8.34
N ARG A 188 -13.54 -9.74 -8.02
CA ARG A 188 -13.58 -10.80 -9.01
C ARG A 188 -14.74 -10.62 -9.98
N ASN A 189 -15.95 -10.38 -9.45
CA ASN A 189 -17.15 -10.17 -10.26
C ASN A 189 -17.03 -8.97 -11.21
N ILE A 190 -16.33 -7.90 -10.81
CA ILE A 190 -16.05 -6.76 -11.68
C ILE A 190 -15.03 -7.16 -12.74
N PHE A 191 -13.85 -7.65 -12.34
CA PHE A 191 -12.74 -7.87 -13.26
C PHE A 191 -13.02 -8.95 -14.30
N GLU A 192 -13.85 -9.97 -14.00
CA GLU A 192 -14.25 -11.01 -14.95
C GLU A 192 -15.10 -10.48 -16.12
N LYS A 193 -15.79 -9.35 -15.94
CA LYS A 193 -16.65 -8.72 -16.97
C LYS A 193 -15.88 -7.76 -17.89
N LEU A 194 -14.63 -7.44 -17.59
CA LEU A 194 -13.83 -6.42 -18.27
C LEU A 194 -12.82 -7.07 -19.22
N ASN A 195 -12.56 -6.40 -20.34
CA ASN A 195 -11.44 -6.77 -21.21
C ASN A 195 -10.09 -6.32 -20.59
N GLU A 196 -8.96 -6.74 -21.15
CA GLU A 196 -7.63 -6.51 -20.57
C GLU A 196 -7.27 -5.02 -20.45
N THR A 197 -7.70 -4.20 -21.40
CA THR A 197 -7.49 -2.74 -21.33
C THR A 197 -8.33 -2.13 -20.19
N GLU A 198 -9.59 -2.50 -20.10
CA GLU A 198 -10.49 -2.04 -19.05
C GLU A 198 -10.09 -2.53 -17.66
N LYS A 199 -9.52 -3.74 -17.55
CA LYS A 199 -8.95 -4.24 -16.29
C LYS A 199 -7.81 -3.34 -15.79
N LYS A 200 -6.90 -2.93 -16.66
CA LYS A 200 -5.83 -2.00 -16.31
C LYS A 200 -6.38 -0.63 -15.90
N GLN A 201 -7.34 -0.10 -16.64
CA GLN A 201 -8.00 1.17 -16.32
C GLN A 201 -8.78 1.11 -15.00
N MET A 202 -9.50 0.02 -14.73
CA MET A 202 -10.22 -0.18 -13.47
C MET A 202 -9.26 -0.29 -12.29
N ARG A 203 -8.14 -0.99 -12.45
CA ARG A 203 -7.09 -1.06 -11.43
C ARG A 203 -6.57 0.34 -11.10
N ASP A 204 -6.17 1.12 -12.09
CA ASP A 204 -5.67 2.49 -11.87
C ASP A 204 -6.75 3.38 -11.25
N TYR A 205 -8.01 3.24 -11.69
CA TYR A 205 -9.15 3.95 -11.15
C TYR A 205 -9.34 3.69 -9.64
N ILE A 206 -9.24 2.42 -9.23
CA ILE A 206 -9.37 2.02 -7.82
C ILE A 206 -8.14 2.50 -7.03
N LEU A 207 -6.93 2.21 -7.50
CA LEU A 207 -5.69 2.50 -6.77
C LEU A 207 -5.48 4.00 -6.54
N LYS A 208 -5.88 4.84 -7.49
CA LYS A 208 -5.84 6.31 -7.29
C LYS A 208 -6.76 6.77 -6.17
N ARG A 209 -7.92 6.13 -6.00
CA ARG A 209 -8.95 6.53 -5.02
C ARG A 209 -8.76 5.92 -3.65
N TYR A 210 -8.36 4.66 -3.60
CA TYR A 210 -8.10 3.95 -2.37
C TYR A 210 -6.63 4.05 -1.92
N SER A 211 -5.83 4.88 -2.60
CA SER A 211 -4.43 5.05 -2.20
C SER A 211 -4.34 5.54 -0.75
N PRO A 212 -3.60 4.82 0.09
CA PRO A 212 -3.35 5.24 1.47
C PRO A 212 -2.31 6.36 1.57
N VAL A 213 -1.62 6.71 0.48
CA VAL A 213 -0.48 7.62 0.50
C VAL A 213 -0.93 9.07 0.48
N ASN A 214 -0.50 9.84 1.47
CA ASN A 214 -0.62 11.30 1.45
C ASN A 214 0.44 11.90 0.52
N TYR A 215 0.07 12.07 -0.75
CA TYR A 215 0.98 12.58 -1.79
C TYR A 215 1.39 14.05 -1.57
N SER A 216 0.58 14.85 -0.90
CA SER A 216 0.94 16.22 -0.55
C SER A 216 2.07 16.24 0.45
N GLN A 217 1.99 15.42 1.49
CA GLN A 217 3.03 15.27 2.49
C GLN A 217 4.30 14.61 1.90
N LEU A 218 4.15 13.64 0.99
CA LEU A 218 5.28 13.05 0.27
C LEU A 218 6.05 14.14 -0.51
N ARG A 219 5.34 14.96 -1.30
CA ARG A 219 5.96 16.06 -2.06
C ARG A 219 6.65 17.07 -1.15
N SER A 220 5.98 17.53 -0.09
CA SER A 220 6.54 18.52 0.83
C SER A 220 7.81 18.02 1.55
N THR A 221 7.94 16.70 1.73
CA THR A 221 9.13 16.09 2.35
C THR A 221 10.39 16.23 1.46
N PHE A 222 10.22 16.32 0.14
CA PHE A 222 11.31 16.44 -0.82
C PHE A 222 11.37 17.81 -1.52
N GLY A 223 10.32 18.61 -1.43
CA GLY A 223 10.15 19.87 -2.17
C GLY A 223 9.20 19.72 -3.37
N SER A 224 9.41 18.70 -4.21
CA SER A 224 8.58 18.40 -5.38
C SER A 224 8.51 16.88 -5.64
N PHE A 225 7.65 16.48 -6.58
CA PHE A 225 7.59 15.08 -7.03
C PHE A 225 8.87 14.68 -7.79
N GLU A 226 9.40 15.58 -8.63
CA GLU A 226 10.64 15.31 -9.39
C GLU A 226 11.85 15.18 -8.46
N GLU A 227 11.95 16.02 -7.43
CA GLU A 227 13.00 15.89 -6.41
C GLU A 227 12.87 14.60 -5.62
N ALA A 228 11.64 14.18 -5.28
CA ALA A 228 11.40 12.89 -4.65
C ALA A 228 11.87 11.74 -5.55
N LYS A 229 11.50 11.76 -6.83
CA LYS A 229 11.90 10.77 -7.83
C LYS A 229 13.43 10.73 -8.00
N HIS A 230 14.06 11.88 -8.15
CA HIS A 230 15.53 11.99 -8.27
C HIS A 230 16.24 11.43 -7.03
N ALA A 231 15.77 11.79 -5.83
CA ALA A 231 16.30 11.27 -4.57
C ALA A 231 16.19 9.75 -4.50
N MET A 232 15.05 9.16 -4.89
CA MET A 232 14.86 7.71 -4.89
C MET A 232 15.78 7.00 -5.89
N HIS A 233 15.94 7.52 -7.10
CA HIS A 233 16.90 6.97 -8.08
C HIS A 233 18.35 7.06 -7.59
N SER A 234 18.72 8.13 -6.90
CA SER A 234 20.08 8.28 -6.34
C SER A 234 20.39 7.32 -5.18
N PHE A 235 19.37 6.71 -4.59
CA PHE A 235 19.49 5.71 -3.52
C PHE A 235 19.56 4.26 -4.02
N MET A 236 19.29 3.99 -5.31
CA MET A 236 19.38 2.64 -5.87
C MET A 236 20.80 2.09 -5.75
N GLY A 237 20.91 0.82 -5.35
CA GLY A 237 22.20 0.13 -5.20
C GLY A 237 23.03 0.56 -3.97
N ARG A 238 22.52 1.38 -3.07
CA ARG A 238 23.18 1.66 -1.78
C ARG A 238 22.73 0.68 -0.72
N GLU A 239 23.64 0.23 0.13
CA GLU A 239 23.28 -0.49 1.35
C GLU A 239 22.44 0.45 2.24
N TYR A 240 21.18 0.08 2.43
CA TYR A 240 20.32 0.75 3.38
C TYR A 240 20.68 0.26 4.78
N ASP A 241 21.15 1.14 5.63
CA ASP A 241 21.27 0.82 7.04
C ASP A 241 19.86 0.66 7.65
N LEU A 242 19.37 -0.56 7.56
CA LEU A 242 18.08 -0.97 8.13
C LEU A 242 18.13 -1.08 9.66
N LYS A 243 19.31 -1.01 10.23
CA LYS A 243 19.52 -1.02 11.67
C LYS A 243 19.29 0.39 12.22
N CYS A 244 18.05 0.85 12.17
CA CYS A 244 17.59 1.81 13.15
C CYS A 244 17.19 1.01 14.38
N GLU A 245 18.18 0.55 15.11
CA GLU A 245 18.05 0.13 16.50
C GLU A 245 17.78 1.33 17.39
#